data_b3232f2250edb1024f73fb4f1c82926d
#
_entry.id   b3232f2250edb1024f73fb4f1c82926d
#
_cell.length_a   1.000
_cell.length_b   1.000
_cell.length_c   1.000
_cell.angle_alpha   90.00
_cell.angle_beta   90.00
_cell.angle_gamma   90.00
#
_symmetry.space_group_name_H-M   'P 1'
#
loop_
_entity.id
_entity.type
_entity.pdbx_description
1 polymer ?
#
loop_
_entity_poly.entity_id
_entity_poly.type
_entity_poly.pdbx_seq_one_letter_code
_entity_poly.pdbx_strand_id
1 'polypeptide(L)'
;QNSKTKRQYYLSKLTKQEQELQAQIDEYNAQVTQIENEIKLLALGSIGEDYVGGTLVWPVPGRTSLTSLYGMRVHPITGAYKLHTGIDISAPLGTYFVAAANGVVSKATYNTAYGNMVIIDHGGGVQTLYAHGNSILVQVGDEVKAGTPVLEVGSTGYSTGPHAHFEVRINGVTTDPLPYITNGVVPGQSNTEENSNIVDNANTTN
;
A
#
# COMPACT_ATOMS: atom_id res chain seq x y z
N GLN A 1 6.68 22.69 49.99
CA GLN A 1 6.73 23.66 48.87
C GLN A 1 7.59 23.16 47.70
N ASN A 2 8.67 22.50 47.92
CA ASN A 2 9.62 22.05 46.88
C ASN A 2 9.03 20.98 45.94
N SER A 3 8.20 20.07 46.43
CA SER A 3 7.57 18.99 45.64
C SER A 3 6.53 19.50 44.64
N LYS A 4 5.71 20.49 45.03
CA LYS A 4 4.64 21.07 44.16
C LYS A 4 5.24 21.86 42.99
N THR A 5 6.30 22.63 43.25
CA THR A 5 7.02 23.39 42.23
C THR A 5 7.73 22.46 41.22
N LYS A 6 8.33 21.37 41.70
CA LYS A 6 8.97 20.37 40.86
C LYS A 6 7.99 19.65 39.95
N ARG A 7 6.82 19.31 40.48
CA ARG A 7 5.72 18.70 39.68
C ARG A 7 5.20 19.64 38.61
N GLN A 8 5.00 20.93 38.93
CA GLN A 8 4.56 21.93 37.94
C GLN A 8 5.59 22.12 36.81
N TYR A 9 6.87 22.13 37.13
CA TYR A 9 7.96 22.21 36.17
C TYR A 9 7.93 21.01 35.20
N TYR A 10 7.78 19.77 35.70
CA TYR A 10 7.70 18.59 34.83
C TYR A 10 6.43 18.58 33.97
N LEU A 11 5.29 19.01 34.50
CA LEU A 11 4.05 19.13 33.73
C LEU A 11 4.19 20.14 32.57
N SER A 12 4.78 21.31 32.82
CA SER A 12 4.99 22.30 31.78
C SER A 12 5.97 21.82 30.69
N LYS A 13 6.99 21.06 31.09
CA LYS A 13 7.93 20.44 30.15
C LYS A 13 7.27 19.35 29.32
N LEU A 14 6.39 18.55 29.91
CA LEU A 14 5.64 17.50 29.21
C LEU A 14 4.71 18.13 28.18
N THR A 15 3.94 19.16 28.56
CA THR A 15 3.04 19.89 27.65
C THR A 15 3.79 20.50 26.47
N LYS A 16 5.02 21.03 26.70
CA LYS A 16 5.84 21.55 25.62
C LYS A 16 6.28 20.45 24.65
N GLN A 17 6.70 19.29 25.17
CA GLN A 17 7.08 18.13 24.36
C GLN A 17 5.90 17.57 23.56
N GLU A 18 4.71 17.53 24.15
CA GLU A 18 3.47 17.16 23.45
C GLU A 18 3.16 18.10 22.30
N GLN A 19 3.30 19.41 22.50
CA GLN A 19 3.10 20.41 21.45
C GLN A 19 4.14 20.29 20.32
N GLU A 20 5.41 20.09 20.67
CA GLU A 20 6.48 19.88 19.69
C GLU A 20 6.24 18.61 18.87
N LEU A 21 5.80 17.54 19.52
CA LEU A 21 5.48 16.27 18.84
C LEU A 21 4.25 16.41 17.94
N GLN A 22 3.21 17.12 18.41
CA GLN A 22 2.02 17.39 17.59
C GLN A 22 2.37 18.21 16.36
N ALA A 23 3.19 19.25 16.48
CA ALA A 23 3.66 20.04 15.35
C ALA A 23 4.43 19.19 14.31
N GLN A 24 5.26 18.24 14.79
CA GLN A 24 5.94 17.30 13.89
C GLN A 24 4.96 16.38 13.17
N ILE A 25 3.94 15.88 13.88
CA ILE A 25 2.87 15.05 13.28
C ILE A 25 2.11 15.83 12.21
N ASP A 26 1.79 17.08 12.48
CA ASP A 26 1.07 17.94 11.55
C ASP A 26 1.92 18.24 10.31
N GLU A 27 3.23 18.49 10.48
CA GLU A 27 4.18 18.65 9.38
C GLU A 27 4.29 17.38 8.53
N TYR A 28 4.38 16.20 9.15
CA TYR A 28 4.41 14.93 8.43
C TYR A 28 3.13 14.65 7.66
N ASN A 29 1.98 14.96 8.23
CA ASN A 29 0.71 14.84 7.54
C ASN A 29 0.61 15.78 6.34
N ALA A 30 1.14 17.01 6.45
CA ALA A 30 1.20 17.94 5.33
C ALA A 30 2.11 17.43 4.20
N GLN A 31 3.28 16.84 4.53
CA GLN A 31 4.17 16.21 3.55
C GLN A 31 3.51 15.03 2.84
N VAL A 32 2.78 14.18 3.57
CA VAL A 32 2.01 13.06 2.99
C VAL A 32 0.98 13.59 2.00
N THR A 33 0.20 14.61 2.39
CA THR A 33 -0.80 15.25 1.52
C THR A 33 -0.17 15.87 0.27
N GLN A 34 1.00 16.50 0.41
CA GLN A 34 1.72 17.07 -0.72
C GLN A 34 2.16 16.00 -1.71
N ILE A 35 2.69 14.87 -1.22
CA ILE A 35 3.07 13.73 -2.05
C ILE A 35 1.86 13.14 -2.76
N GLU A 36 0.74 12.98 -2.07
CA GLU A 36 -0.52 12.49 -2.67
C GLU A 36 -1.02 13.40 -3.79
N ASN A 37 -0.91 14.73 -3.62
CA ASN A 37 -1.26 15.70 -4.65
C ASN A 37 -0.29 15.67 -5.84
N GLU A 38 1.01 15.49 -5.59
CA GLU A 38 2.02 15.35 -6.65
C GLU A 38 1.77 14.09 -7.49
N ILE A 39 1.45 12.98 -6.83
CA ILE A 39 1.05 11.73 -7.49
C ILE A 39 -0.19 11.95 -8.35
N LYS A 40 -1.20 12.65 -7.82
CA LYS A 40 -2.41 12.97 -8.57
C LYS A 40 -2.13 13.81 -9.82
N LEU A 41 -1.23 14.79 -9.74
CA LEU A 41 -0.82 15.60 -10.88
C LEU A 41 -0.05 14.77 -11.92
N LEU A 42 0.83 13.87 -11.48
CA LEU A 42 1.55 12.94 -12.38
C LEU A 42 0.59 11.97 -13.08
N ALA A 43 -0.39 11.42 -12.36
CA ALA A 43 -1.43 10.56 -12.94
C ALA A 43 -2.30 11.29 -13.97
N LEU A 44 -2.55 12.58 -13.80
CA LEU A 44 -3.26 13.42 -14.78
C LEU A 44 -2.39 13.77 -15.99
N GLY A 45 -1.05 13.74 -15.85
CA GLY A 45 -0.08 14.02 -16.93
C GLY A 45 0.30 12.79 -17.76
N SER A 46 0.08 11.60 -17.26
CA SER A 46 0.37 10.32 -17.96
C SER A 46 -0.77 9.95 -18.92
N ILE A 47 -1.07 10.81 -19.90
CA ILE A 47 -1.94 10.47 -21.03
C ILE A 47 -1.06 9.78 -22.09
N GLY A 48 -0.64 8.55 -21.80
CA GLY A 48 0.15 7.76 -22.72
C GLY A 48 -0.12 6.28 -22.51
N GLU A 49 -0.92 5.69 -23.39
CA GLU A 49 -1.39 4.32 -23.46
C GLU A 49 -2.31 3.88 -22.28
N ASP A 50 -3.58 3.75 -22.59
CA ASP A 50 -4.61 3.30 -21.66
C ASP A 50 -4.22 1.96 -21.02
N TYR A 51 -4.33 1.89 -19.69
CA TYR A 51 -4.38 0.60 -19.00
C TYR A 51 -5.50 -0.23 -19.62
N VAL A 52 -5.11 -1.23 -20.41
CA VAL A 52 -6.02 -2.05 -21.22
C VAL A 52 -6.78 -3.06 -20.36
N GLY A 53 -7.12 -2.70 -19.14
CA GLY A 53 -7.91 -3.49 -18.21
C GLY A 53 -7.40 -4.94 -18.07
N GLY A 54 -6.89 -5.30 -16.92
CA GLY A 54 -6.46 -6.66 -16.60
C GLY A 54 -6.41 -6.84 -15.09
N THR A 55 -6.39 -8.08 -14.63
CA THR A 55 -6.19 -8.36 -13.21
C THR A 55 -4.74 -8.07 -12.85
N LEU A 56 -4.53 -7.25 -11.83
CA LEU A 56 -3.21 -7.05 -11.24
C LEU A 56 -2.71 -8.37 -10.64
N VAL A 57 -1.45 -8.72 -10.85
CA VAL A 57 -0.87 -9.90 -10.20
C VAL A 57 -0.66 -9.64 -8.70
N TRP A 58 -0.67 -10.71 -7.92
CA TRP A 58 -0.41 -10.65 -6.50
C TRP A 58 1.00 -10.10 -6.23
N PRO A 59 1.15 -9.02 -5.41
CA PRO A 59 2.40 -8.27 -5.36
C PRO A 59 3.52 -8.92 -4.53
N VAL A 60 3.21 -9.96 -3.73
CA VAL A 60 4.20 -10.68 -2.91
C VAL A 60 4.10 -12.17 -3.19
N PRO A 61 4.80 -12.70 -4.21
CA PRO A 61 4.70 -14.11 -4.62
C PRO A 61 4.94 -15.08 -3.46
N GLY A 62 4.04 -16.06 -3.31
CA GLY A 62 4.12 -17.08 -2.27
C GLY A 62 3.77 -16.62 -0.85
N ARG A 63 3.32 -15.38 -0.66
CA ARG A 63 2.87 -14.83 0.63
C ARG A 63 1.46 -14.29 0.50
N THR A 64 0.48 -14.97 1.08
CA THR A 64 -0.94 -14.63 0.94
C THR A 64 -1.62 -14.20 2.24
N SER A 65 -0.88 -14.22 3.37
CA SER A 65 -1.41 -13.86 4.68
C SER A 65 -1.55 -12.34 4.82
N LEU A 66 -2.78 -11.85 4.90
CA LEU A 66 -3.11 -10.45 5.16
C LEU A 66 -3.07 -10.18 6.67
N THR A 67 -2.34 -9.15 7.07
CA THR A 67 -2.27 -8.68 8.47
C THR A 67 -3.15 -7.47 8.72
N SER A 68 -3.48 -6.70 7.68
CA SER A 68 -4.43 -5.59 7.74
C SER A 68 -5.10 -5.36 6.40
N LEU A 69 -6.39 -5.05 6.45
CA LEU A 69 -7.20 -4.73 5.27
C LEU A 69 -7.29 -3.21 5.06
N TYR A 70 -7.67 -2.82 3.83
CA TYR A 70 -8.08 -1.47 3.50
C TYR A 70 -9.29 -1.05 4.35
N GLY A 71 -9.33 0.21 4.81
CA GLY A 71 -10.48 0.75 5.51
C GLY A 71 -10.13 1.47 6.81
N MET A 72 -11.16 2.01 7.46
CA MET A 72 -11.00 2.77 8.71
C MET A 72 -10.56 1.88 9.86
N ARG A 73 -9.44 2.23 10.50
CA ARG A 73 -8.91 1.50 11.66
C ARG A 73 -8.18 2.41 12.63
N VAL A 74 -7.96 1.94 13.85
CA VAL A 74 -7.04 2.60 14.79
C VAL A 74 -5.61 2.36 14.29
N HIS A 75 -4.88 3.44 14.07
CA HIS A 75 -3.49 3.35 13.61
C HIS A 75 -2.58 2.80 14.71
N PRO A 76 -1.80 1.74 14.45
CA PRO A 76 -1.09 0.99 15.50
C PRO A 76 0.00 1.81 16.22
N ILE A 77 0.54 2.85 15.58
CA ILE A 77 1.60 3.69 16.16
C ILE A 77 1.04 4.95 16.79
N THR A 78 0.11 5.65 16.09
CA THR A 78 -0.39 6.94 16.54
C THR A 78 -1.64 6.86 17.40
N GLY A 79 -2.34 5.72 17.40
CA GLY A 79 -3.63 5.53 18.07
C GLY A 79 -4.80 6.29 17.41
N ALA A 80 -4.56 7.05 16.34
CA ALA A 80 -5.61 7.79 15.66
C ALA A 80 -6.52 6.87 14.84
N TYR A 81 -7.81 7.14 14.82
CA TYR A 81 -8.77 6.46 13.95
C TYR A 81 -8.68 7.08 12.55
N LYS A 82 -8.12 6.36 11.59
CA LYS A 82 -7.90 6.85 10.23
C LYS A 82 -7.99 5.74 9.18
N LEU A 83 -8.11 6.16 7.93
CA LEU A 83 -8.13 5.26 6.80
C LEU A 83 -6.76 4.55 6.64
N HIS A 84 -6.79 3.22 6.55
CA HIS A 84 -5.69 2.42 6.01
C HIS A 84 -5.85 2.38 4.49
N THR A 85 -4.92 2.96 3.79
CA THR A 85 -5.00 3.27 2.36
C THR A 85 -4.69 2.09 1.44
N GLY A 86 -4.35 0.94 2.01
CA GLY A 86 -4.00 -0.27 1.29
C GLY A 86 -4.25 -1.55 2.07
N ILE A 87 -3.54 -2.60 1.71
CA ILE A 87 -3.49 -3.87 2.45
C ILE A 87 -2.07 -4.12 2.94
N ASP A 88 -1.96 -4.77 4.11
CA ASP A 88 -0.68 -5.22 4.65
C ASP A 88 -0.58 -6.74 4.50
N ILE A 89 0.48 -7.20 3.83
CA ILE A 89 0.77 -8.60 3.55
C ILE A 89 1.94 -9.03 4.42
N SER A 90 1.77 -10.08 5.22
CA SER A 90 2.85 -10.65 6.04
C SER A 90 3.94 -11.23 5.16
N ALA A 91 5.15 -10.69 5.29
CA ALA A 91 6.32 -11.21 4.57
C ALA A 91 7.60 -10.94 5.35
N PRO A 92 8.57 -11.87 5.32
CA PRO A 92 9.89 -11.66 5.92
C PRO A 92 10.65 -10.52 5.26
N LEU A 93 11.56 -9.90 6.00
CA LEU A 93 12.54 -8.94 5.48
C LEU A 93 13.26 -9.53 4.25
N GLY A 94 13.44 -8.71 3.21
CA GLY A 94 14.12 -9.08 1.99
C GLY A 94 13.30 -9.93 1.01
N THR A 95 12.02 -10.24 1.31
CA THR A 95 11.12 -10.85 0.33
C THR A 95 10.89 -9.88 -0.82
N TYR A 96 10.91 -10.37 -2.07
CA TYR A 96 10.61 -9.50 -3.22
C TYR A 96 9.16 -9.04 -3.23
N PHE A 97 9.01 -7.75 -3.41
CA PHE A 97 7.76 -7.06 -3.66
C PHE A 97 7.76 -6.69 -5.14
N VAL A 98 6.84 -7.27 -5.92
CA VAL A 98 6.89 -7.23 -7.38
C VAL A 98 5.83 -6.33 -7.98
N ALA A 99 6.11 -5.76 -9.14
CA ALA A 99 5.16 -4.95 -9.91
C ALA A 99 3.88 -5.74 -10.19
N ALA A 100 2.73 -5.17 -9.84
CA ALA A 100 1.43 -5.82 -10.00
C ALA A 100 0.91 -5.83 -11.45
N ALA A 101 1.42 -4.94 -12.31
CA ALA A 101 1.16 -4.90 -13.76
C ALA A 101 2.34 -4.29 -14.50
N ASN A 102 2.28 -4.29 -15.83
CA ASN A 102 3.20 -3.52 -16.65
C ASN A 102 3.00 -2.02 -16.37
N GLY A 103 4.05 -1.22 -16.47
CA GLY A 103 3.96 0.21 -16.26
C GLY A 103 5.32 0.88 -16.18
N VAL A 104 5.31 2.16 -15.80
CA VAL A 104 6.51 2.98 -15.63
C VAL A 104 6.61 3.41 -14.18
N VAL A 105 7.81 3.33 -13.61
CA VAL A 105 8.07 3.80 -12.25
C VAL A 105 7.94 5.33 -12.22
N SER A 106 6.88 5.82 -11.59
CA SER A 106 6.62 7.26 -11.45
C SER A 106 7.29 7.85 -10.21
N LYS A 107 7.54 7.02 -9.19
CA LYS A 107 8.24 7.44 -7.97
C LYS A 107 9.05 6.29 -7.36
N ALA A 108 10.26 6.59 -6.89
CA ALA A 108 11.13 5.68 -6.15
C ALA A 108 11.92 6.52 -5.13
N THR A 109 11.51 6.51 -3.84
CA THR A 109 12.03 7.45 -2.85
C THR A 109 11.79 6.96 -1.42
N TYR A 110 12.39 7.64 -0.44
CA TYR A 110 12.06 7.51 0.97
C TYR A 110 11.04 8.59 1.39
N ASN A 111 10.07 8.19 2.19
CA ASN A 111 9.11 9.05 2.85
C ASN A 111 8.97 8.66 4.32
N THR A 112 8.76 9.61 5.22
CA THR A 112 8.71 9.33 6.67
C THR A 112 7.58 8.36 7.05
N ALA A 113 6.43 8.45 6.40
CA ALA A 113 5.29 7.57 6.69
C ALA A 113 5.42 6.21 5.98
N TYR A 114 5.69 6.22 4.68
CA TYR A 114 5.77 5.00 3.84
C TYR A 114 7.15 4.32 3.87
N GLY A 115 8.18 4.96 4.43
CA GLY A 115 9.55 4.46 4.35
C GLY A 115 10.09 4.49 2.91
N ASN A 116 10.89 3.52 2.53
CA ASN A 116 11.25 3.30 1.14
C ASN A 116 10.02 2.86 0.36
N MET A 117 9.70 3.60 -0.69
CA MET A 117 8.47 3.40 -1.48
C MET A 117 8.72 3.51 -2.98
N VAL A 118 7.91 2.78 -3.72
CA VAL A 118 7.84 2.82 -5.19
C VAL A 118 6.39 3.06 -5.59
N ILE A 119 6.17 3.88 -6.61
CA ILE A 119 4.88 4.03 -7.27
C ILE A 119 5.08 3.71 -8.74
N ILE A 120 4.20 2.88 -9.28
CA ILE A 120 4.17 2.51 -10.69
C ILE A 120 2.88 3.04 -11.28
N ASP A 121 3.02 3.74 -12.41
CA ASP A 121 1.92 4.17 -13.26
C ASP A 121 1.67 3.11 -14.34
N HIS A 122 0.45 2.60 -14.39
CA HIS A 122 0.05 1.56 -15.33
C HIS A 122 -0.74 2.12 -16.52
N GLY A 123 -0.90 3.45 -16.59
CA GLY A 123 -1.78 4.10 -17.57
C GLY A 123 -3.25 4.07 -17.15
N GLY A 124 -4.11 4.76 -17.91
CA GLY A 124 -5.56 4.82 -17.65
C GLY A 124 -5.96 5.34 -16.27
N GLY A 125 -5.07 6.08 -15.58
CA GLY A 125 -5.26 6.57 -14.22
C GLY A 125 -5.06 5.52 -13.12
N VAL A 126 -4.55 4.34 -13.46
CA VAL A 126 -4.28 3.25 -12.50
C VAL A 126 -2.84 3.30 -12.03
N GLN A 127 -2.65 3.37 -10.72
CA GLN A 127 -1.34 3.32 -10.09
C GLN A 127 -1.30 2.31 -8.96
N THR A 128 -0.13 1.74 -8.70
CA THR A 128 0.13 0.92 -7.50
C THR A 128 1.26 1.52 -6.68
N LEU A 129 1.15 1.43 -5.35
CA LEU A 129 2.17 1.86 -4.40
C LEU A 129 2.64 0.69 -3.56
N TYR A 130 3.95 0.63 -3.38
CA TYR A 130 4.71 -0.38 -2.64
C TYR A 130 5.48 0.33 -1.54
N ALA A 131 5.28 -0.01 -0.26
CA ALA A 131 5.88 0.72 0.85
C ALA A 131 6.55 -0.17 1.90
N HIS A 132 7.16 0.49 2.88
CA HIS A 132 7.91 -0.06 4.00
C HIS A 132 9.13 -0.90 3.60
N GLY A 133 9.65 -0.64 2.38
CA GLY A 133 10.76 -1.39 1.80
C GLY A 133 12.06 -1.30 2.60
N ASN A 134 12.85 -2.38 2.53
CA ASN A 134 14.26 -2.40 2.94
C ASN A 134 15.15 -1.74 1.88
N SER A 135 14.97 -2.15 0.62
CA SER A 135 15.75 -1.67 -0.52
C SER A 135 14.86 -1.40 -1.71
N ILE A 136 15.04 -0.25 -2.37
CA ILE A 136 14.42 0.08 -3.66
C ILE A 136 15.29 -0.56 -4.76
N LEU A 137 14.66 -1.29 -5.69
CA LEU A 137 15.34 -2.06 -6.74
C LEU A 137 15.25 -1.41 -8.13
N VAL A 138 14.50 -0.32 -8.24
CA VAL A 138 14.20 0.40 -9.49
C VAL A 138 14.39 1.90 -9.31
N GLN A 139 14.42 2.64 -10.42
CA GLN A 139 14.48 4.09 -10.43
C GLN A 139 13.33 4.70 -11.22
N VAL A 140 13.07 5.99 -11.01
CA VAL A 140 12.04 6.73 -11.74
C VAL A 140 12.33 6.69 -13.24
N GLY A 141 11.33 6.38 -14.04
CA GLY A 141 11.41 6.22 -15.48
C GLY A 141 11.66 4.79 -15.97
N ASP A 142 11.96 3.84 -15.07
CA ASP A 142 12.12 2.44 -15.46
C ASP A 142 10.77 1.87 -15.94
N GLU A 143 10.79 1.20 -17.11
CA GLU A 143 9.70 0.36 -17.57
C GLU A 143 9.76 -1.00 -16.86
N VAL A 144 8.67 -1.39 -16.23
CA VAL A 144 8.56 -2.67 -15.51
C VAL A 144 7.44 -3.52 -16.08
N LYS A 145 7.62 -4.82 -16.01
CA LYS A 145 6.57 -5.80 -16.34
C LYS A 145 5.98 -6.38 -15.07
N ALA A 146 4.74 -6.86 -15.15
CA ALA A 146 4.13 -7.64 -14.07
C ALA A 146 5.09 -8.74 -13.58
N GLY A 147 5.28 -8.82 -12.26
CA GLY A 147 6.21 -9.76 -11.64
C GLY A 147 7.67 -9.28 -11.53
N THR A 148 8.04 -8.11 -12.07
CA THR A 148 9.37 -7.54 -11.89
C THR A 148 9.58 -7.12 -10.43
N PRO A 149 10.66 -7.56 -9.74
CA PRO A 149 10.99 -7.07 -8.40
C PRO A 149 11.25 -5.56 -8.41
N VAL A 150 10.55 -4.81 -7.55
CA VAL A 150 10.65 -3.34 -7.49
C VAL A 150 11.08 -2.84 -6.13
N LEU A 151 10.82 -3.64 -5.08
CA LEU A 151 11.16 -3.32 -3.70
C LEU A 151 11.49 -4.63 -2.95
N GLU A 152 12.33 -4.60 -1.95
CA GLU A 152 12.44 -5.66 -0.95
C GLU A 152 11.59 -5.30 0.27
N VAL A 153 10.81 -6.24 0.77
CA VAL A 153 10.03 -6.07 2.00
C VAL A 153 10.95 -5.67 3.16
N GLY A 154 10.53 -4.67 3.90
CA GLY A 154 11.23 -4.13 5.05
C GLY A 154 10.31 -3.74 6.20
N SER A 155 10.78 -2.80 7.01
CA SER A 155 10.04 -2.21 8.12
C SER A 155 10.45 -0.74 8.30
N THR A 156 10.62 -0.02 7.19
CA THR A 156 10.99 1.41 7.21
C THR A 156 9.75 2.30 7.26
N GLY A 157 9.90 3.55 7.72
CA GLY A 157 8.79 4.46 7.93
C GLY A 157 7.92 4.08 9.14
N TYR A 158 6.60 4.34 9.05
CA TYR A 158 5.65 4.01 10.13
C TYR A 158 5.23 2.55 10.07
N SER A 159 6.14 1.66 10.43
CA SER A 159 5.95 0.22 10.47
C SER A 159 6.23 -0.35 11.85
N THR A 160 5.47 -1.35 12.27
CA THR A 160 5.65 -2.07 13.55
C THR A 160 6.44 -3.37 13.39
N GLY A 161 6.78 -3.76 12.17
CA GLY A 161 7.53 -4.97 11.84
C GLY A 161 7.52 -5.25 10.35
N PRO A 162 8.32 -6.22 9.85
CA PRO A 162 8.40 -6.51 8.42
C PRO A 162 7.06 -6.92 7.83
N HIS A 163 6.61 -6.17 6.81
CA HIS A 163 5.43 -6.45 6.01
C HIS A 163 5.49 -5.69 4.69
N ALA A 164 4.67 -6.07 3.73
CA ALA A 164 4.47 -5.37 2.47
C ALA A 164 3.16 -4.57 2.54
N HIS A 165 3.25 -3.25 2.48
CA HIS A 165 2.08 -2.38 2.35
C HIS A 165 1.83 -2.09 0.87
N PHE A 166 0.65 -2.45 0.37
CA PHE A 166 0.28 -2.35 -1.04
C PHE A 166 -0.99 -1.53 -1.22
N GLU A 167 -0.94 -0.55 -2.14
CA GLU A 167 -2.10 0.27 -2.49
C GLU A 167 -2.41 0.17 -3.98
N VAL A 168 -3.69 0.26 -4.32
CA VAL A 168 -4.21 0.56 -5.65
C VAL A 168 -4.83 1.94 -5.62
N ARG A 169 -4.50 2.75 -6.61
CA ARG A 169 -5.00 4.11 -6.78
C ARG A 169 -5.64 4.27 -8.15
N ILE A 170 -6.86 4.78 -8.16
CA ILE A 170 -7.59 5.10 -9.39
C ILE A 170 -7.76 6.61 -9.45
N ASN A 171 -7.18 7.24 -10.47
CA ASN A 171 -7.17 8.70 -10.63
C ASN A 171 -6.64 9.43 -9.36
N GLY A 172 -5.59 8.86 -8.76
CA GLY A 172 -4.95 9.37 -7.55
C GLY A 172 -5.70 9.12 -6.24
N VAL A 173 -6.83 8.41 -6.26
CA VAL A 173 -7.61 8.06 -5.06
C VAL A 173 -7.34 6.61 -4.68
N THR A 174 -6.97 6.37 -3.42
CA THR A 174 -6.77 5.01 -2.89
C THR A 174 -8.09 4.25 -2.86
N THR A 175 -8.06 2.99 -3.23
CA THR A 175 -9.20 2.08 -3.23
C THR A 175 -8.80 0.74 -2.63
N ASP A 176 -9.78 -0.08 -2.23
CA ASP A 176 -9.49 -1.44 -1.76
C ASP A 176 -8.76 -2.23 -2.86
N PRO A 177 -7.52 -2.71 -2.61
CA PRO A 177 -6.76 -3.44 -3.61
C PRO A 177 -7.35 -4.81 -3.98
N LEU A 178 -8.06 -5.48 -3.05
CA LEU A 178 -8.47 -6.87 -3.23
C LEU A 178 -9.30 -7.14 -4.48
N PRO A 179 -10.30 -6.32 -4.86
CA PRO A 179 -11.04 -6.53 -6.10
C PRO A 179 -10.20 -6.48 -7.37
N TYR A 180 -9.07 -5.79 -7.35
CA TYR A 180 -8.20 -5.61 -8.51
C TYR A 180 -7.16 -6.71 -8.68
N ILE A 181 -6.64 -7.28 -7.58
CA ILE A 181 -5.57 -8.29 -7.59
C ILE A 181 -6.09 -9.74 -7.54
N THR A 182 -7.34 -9.95 -7.15
CA THR A 182 -7.89 -11.29 -6.94
C THR A 182 -9.17 -11.55 -7.72
N ASN A 183 -9.68 -10.61 -8.49
CA ASN A 183 -11.05 -10.64 -9.03
C ASN A 183 -12.10 -10.98 -7.95
N GLY A 184 -11.89 -10.50 -6.71
CA GLY A 184 -12.75 -10.79 -5.57
C GLY A 184 -12.46 -12.12 -4.86
N VAL A 185 -11.46 -12.88 -5.31
CA VAL A 185 -11.02 -14.11 -4.63
C VAL A 185 -9.94 -13.77 -3.61
N VAL A 186 -10.20 -14.03 -2.33
CA VAL A 186 -9.21 -13.85 -1.27
C VAL A 186 -8.16 -14.97 -1.36
N PRO A 187 -6.85 -14.66 -1.46
CA PRO A 187 -5.82 -15.70 -1.49
C PRO A 187 -5.90 -16.61 -0.26
N GLY A 188 -5.97 -17.91 -0.47
CA GLY A 188 -6.07 -18.90 0.61
C GLY A 188 -7.48 -19.38 0.93
N GLN A 189 -8.52 -18.82 0.34
CA GLN A 189 -9.86 -19.43 0.30
C GLN A 189 -9.98 -20.24 -0.99
N SER A 190 -10.00 -21.56 -0.88
CA SER A 190 -10.35 -22.43 -2.01
C SER A 190 -11.79 -22.14 -2.41
N ASN A 191 -12.02 -21.72 -3.62
CA ASN A 191 -13.36 -21.72 -4.22
C ASN A 191 -13.81 -23.19 -4.31
N THR A 192 -14.53 -23.67 -3.32
CA THR A 192 -15.38 -24.84 -3.44
C THR A 192 -16.73 -24.38 -4.02
N GLU A 193 -16.71 -23.87 -5.21
CA GLU A 193 -17.87 -23.93 -6.10
C GLU A 193 -17.44 -24.67 -7.35
N GLU A 194 -17.45 -25.98 -7.19
CA GLU A 194 -17.41 -26.89 -8.31
C GLU A 194 -18.53 -26.61 -9.29
N ASN A 195 -18.10 -26.45 -10.49
CA ASN A 195 -18.76 -26.70 -11.76
C ASN A 195 -19.68 -27.94 -11.70
N SER A 196 -20.88 -27.78 -11.19
CA SER A 196 -21.94 -28.78 -11.32
C SER A 196 -23.00 -28.27 -12.29
N ASN A 197 -22.63 -28.18 -13.57
CA ASN A 197 -23.62 -28.18 -14.67
C ASN A 197 -22.94 -28.54 -15.99
N ILE A 198 -22.40 -29.75 -16.06
CA ILE A 198 -22.35 -30.49 -17.32
C ILE A 198 -23.49 -31.47 -17.23
N VAL A 199 -24.66 -31.05 -17.67
CA VAL A 199 -25.77 -31.99 -17.92
C VAL A 199 -25.55 -32.52 -19.30
N ASP A 200 -25.24 -33.81 -19.34
CA ASP A 200 -25.31 -34.69 -20.47
C ASP A 200 -26.62 -34.46 -21.26
N ASN A 201 -26.50 -34.03 -22.47
CA ASN A 201 -27.55 -34.14 -23.46
C ASN A 201 -27.00 -34.99 -24.59
N ALA A 202 -26.94 -36.28 -24.32
CA ALA A 202 -26.75 -37.30 -25.31
C ALA A 202 -27.90 -38.31 -25.24
N ASN A 203 -28.70 -38.29 -26.25
CA ASN A 203 -29.36 -39.47 -26.82
C ASN A 203 -30.73 -39.87 -26.32
N THR A 204 -31.73 -39.60 -27.12
CA THR A 204 -32.73 -40.65 -27.47
C THR A 204 -33.24 -40.41 -28.88
N THR A 205 -32.69 -41.17 -29.83
CA THR A 205 -33.37 -41.62 -31.01
C THR A 205 -34.20 -42.86 -30.64
N ASN A 206 -35.50 -42.75 -30.80
CA ASN A 206 -36.34 -43.73 -31.48
C ASN A 206 -37.78 -43.22 -31.57
#